data_ee000c087cb5a1d8beef27a924878d67
#
_entry.id   ee000c087cb5a1d8beef27a924878d67
#
_cell.length_a   1.000
_cell.length_b   1.000
_cell.length_c   1.000
_cell.angle_alpha   90.00
_cell.angle_beta   90.00
_cell.angle_gamma   90.00
#
_symmetry.space_group_name_H-M   'P 1'
#
loop_
_entity.id
_entity.type
_entity.pdbx_description
1 polymer ?
#
loop_
_entity_poly.entity_id
_entity_poly.type
_entity_poly.pdbx_seq_one_letter_code
_entity_poly.pdbx_strand_id
1 'polypeptide(L)'
;MRKILFLSAVALTMLASCTKDEEEAIGPDPNDKFDSSITLTANDVDLPAEKDGTAFIRLTVDHEWYLVSTDKEEQEWLKADLTHGVATKNKKIVFTALEEGLAETRTAKFKIVSGANSKKFTVTQSRKCLILTQDEVQDFAKYYKPLEFDFDMLRSDSKWSWCRSKQTEHVIVFWDKQYGEYGLYGERMGIENTSPSTCKSSKMKVDIDDLLAKAEQFYKINTETLKFSEPGTGKSVLDDYKFEIYLLYQSEWLATGSGYDNMIGALWVNPSTCQPVGSTIAHEIGHTFQYMTFCDWLKNQGIPAAQRPYVNTNQGPGWRYGFGQNGAGGNCFWEQCAQWQSFQTYKDEAFENYNFSAFCSQTHLHVLHETPRYANYFIQWWWCHNNNDITFLSKMWRNSQYPEDPCDTYMRLMDYDVAAFNDDIWKYAAHCMTFDMDEIRTNGHKYIGKTAIASSAITGVDTDWWRISASKAPESTGSNAVRMTVPKGETVKVTLQGLSQMTGCIVGPQEFAGWRYGFVSYNTDGTTTYSDIWSAQDAEQSFEVPANSQYLWFVVTGAPTKYIRHPWGNDDGKPISVWPWQAKFDGTKPYGK
;
A
#
# COMPACT_ATOMS: atom_id res chain seq x y z
N MET A 1 36.71 -3.70 50.56
CA MET A 1 37.20 -2.87 51.66
C MET A 1 36.61 -1.46 51.51
N ARG A 2 36.03 -1.05 52.63
CA ARG A 2 35.65 0.30 53.07
C ARG A 2 34.54 1.06 52.34
N LYS A 3 33.39 1.02 53.01
CA LYS A 3 32.29 1.99 53.02
C LYS A 3 32.82 3.36 53.45
N ILE A 4 32.29 4.43 52.85
CA ILE A 4 32.26 5.74 53.50
C ILE A 4 30.83 6.28 53.38
N LEU A 5 30.16 6.33 54.51
CA LEU A 5 28.97 7.13 54.80
C LEU A 5 29.41 8.61 54.89
N PHE A 6 28.62 9.50 54.27
CA PHE A 6 28.62 10.90 54.70
C PHE A 6 27.21 11.27 55.18
N LEU A 7 27.08 11.37 56.47
CA LEU A 7 26.06 12.16 57.16
C LEU A 7 26.48 13.63 57.09
N SER A 8 25.63 14.51 56.60
CA SER A 8 25.74 15.94 56.89
C SER A 8 24.46 16.39 57.57
N ALA A 9 24.62 16.63 58.87
CA ALA A 9 23.68 17.33 59.73
C ALA A 9 23.65 18.80 59.32
N VAL A 10 22.49 19.36 59.05
CA VAL A 10 22.28 20.82 58.96
C VAL A 10 21.62 21.28 60.26
N ALA A 11 22.32 22.20 60.86
CA ALA A 11 21.95 22.79 62.16
C ALA A 11 20.72 23.69 62.03
N LEU A 12 19.82 23.49 62.97
CA LEU A 12 18.70 24.36 63.30
C LEU A 12 19.22 25.69 63.87
N THR A 13 18.92 26.82 63.23
CA THR A 13 18.95 28.13 63.91
C THR A 13 17.51 28.56 64.16
N MET A 14 17.11 28.44 65.43
CA MET A 14 15.88 29.07 65.92
C MET A 14 16.05 30.58 65.95
N LEU A 15 15.11 31.30 65.31
CA LEU A 15 14.74 32.65 65.71
C LEU A 15 13.26 32.62 66.09
N ALA A 16 13.02 32.75 67.38
CA ALA A 16 11.71 32.87 67.97
C ALA A 16 11.10 34.22 67.60
N SER A 17 9.92 34.20 67.02
CA SER A 17 8.94 35.30 67.13
C SER A 17 7.57 34.68 67.25
N CYS A 18 6.90 35.07 68.32
CA CYS A 18 5.60 34.58 68.78
C CYS A 18 4.45 34.69 67.76
N THR A 19 3.54 33.77 67.96
CA THR A 19 2.11 33.73 67.64
C THR A 19 1.71 33.21 66.28
N LYS A 20 1.36 31.95 66.24
CA LYS A 20 -0.03 31.43 66.00
C LYS A 20 0.10 29.91 65.84
N ASP A 21 -0.81 29.29 66.54
CA ASP A 21 -1.26 27.93 66.48
C ASP A 21 -0.70 27.09 65.34
N GLU A 22 0.20 26.11 65.65
CA GLU A 22 0.42 24.92 64.85
C GLU A 22 -0.92 24.17 64.81
N GLU A 23 -1.72 24.33 63.75
CA GLU A 23 -2.78 23.38 63.45
C GLU A 23 -2.11 22.03 63.22
N GLU A 24 -2.20 21.16 64.24
CA GLU A 24 -1.98 19.72 64.05
C GLU A 24 -2.80 19.31 62.82
N ALA A 25 -2.22 18.50 61.93
CA ALA A 25 -2.91 17.97 60.75
C ALA A 25 -4.12 17.16 61.23
N ILE A 26 -5.26 17.81 61.29
CA ILE A 26 -6.51 17.22 61.71
C ILE A 26 -6.97 16.27 60.60
N GLY A 27 -6.81 14.97 60.86
CA GLY A 27 -7.37 13.90 59.99
C GLY A 27 -8.75 13.48 60.51
N PRO A 28 -9.52 12.71 59.73
CA PRO A 28 -10.82 12.18 60.15
C PRO A 28 -10.63 11.32 61.43
N ASP A 29 -11.45 11.59 62.47
CA ASP A 29 -11.46 10.75 63.66
C ASP A 29 -12.05 9.37 63.26
N PRO A 30 -11.32 8.28 63.50
CA PRO A 30 -11.80 6.93 63.20
C PRO A 30 -13.06 6.53 63.98
N ASN A 31 -13.40 7.28 65.05
CA ASN A 31 -14.56 7.04 65.87
C ASN A 31 -15.82 7.78 65.41
N ASP A 32 -15.71 8.71 64.45
CA ASP A 32 -16.85 9.42 63.88
C ASP A 32 -17.68 8.48 63.00
N LYS A 33 -18.80 8.03 63.53
CA LYS A 33 -19.71 7.07 62.85
C LYS A 33 -21.03 7.65 62.40
N PHE A 34 -21.14 8.97 62.29
CA PHE A 34 -22.36 9.57 61.74
C PHE A 34 -22.49 9.34 60.25
N ASP A 35 -23.70 9.23 59.77
CA ASP A 35 -23.99 9.09 58.36
C ASP A 35 -24.00 10.48 57.68
N SER A 36 -23.26 10.65 56.61
CA SER A 36 -23.11 11.92 55.90
C SER A 36 -23.37 11.77 54.41
N SER A 37 -24.03 12.74 53.84
CA SER A 37 -24.26 12.79 52.36
C SER A 37 -23.11 13.55 51.69
N ILE A 38 -22.41 12.90 50.74
CA ILE A 38 -21.33 13.50 49.96
C ILE A 38 -21.70 13.52 48.49
N THR A 39 -21.70 14.71 47.86
CA THR A 39 -21.88 14.88 46.42
C THR A 39 -20.72 15.66 45.84
N LEU A 40 -20.10 15.08 44.76
CA LEU A 40 -19.07 15.71 43.94
C LEU A 40 -19.62 15.99 42.55
N THR A 41 -19.19 17.09 41.92
CA THR A 41 -19.60 17.44 40.54
C THR A 41 -18.96 16.57 39.47
N ALA A 42 -17.86 15.88 39.77
CA ALA A 42 -17.18 14.97 38.86
C ALA A 42 -16.46 13.87 39.64
N ASN A 43 -16.11 12.79 38.99
CA ASN A 43 -15.23 11.73 39.53
C ASN A 43 -13.78 11.92 39.11
N ASP A 44 -13.51 12.79 38.13
CA ASP A 44 -12.18 13.10 37.60
C ASP A 44 -12.04 14.63 37.47
N VAL A 45 -10.82 15.12 37.72
CA VAL A 45 -10.42 16.53 37.59
C VAL A 45 -9.24 16.62 36.65
N ASP A 46 -9.40 17.25 35.50
CA ASP A 46 -8.35 17.44 34.53
C ASP A 46 -7.60 18.74 34.80
N LEU A 47 -6.32 18.61 35.17
CA LEU A 47 -5.40 19.70 35.47
C LEU A 47 -4.54 19.98 34.23
N PRO A 48 -4.38 21.27 33.83
CA PRO A 48 -3.49 21.64 32.72
C PRO A 48 -2.05 21.16 32.91
N ALA A 49 -1.31 21.06 31.80
CA ALA A 49 0.09 20.64 31.83
C ALA A 49 1.02 21.72 32.42
N GLU A 50 0.66 22.98 32.32
CA GLU A 50 1.46 24.11 32.71
C GLU A 50 1.60 24.17 34.24
N LYS A 51 2.81 24.53 34.72
CA LYS A 51 3.01 24.89 36.12
C LYS A 51 2.06 26.04 36.51
N ASP A 52 1.56 26.01 37.72
CA ASP A 52 0.54 26.92 38.26
C ASP A 52 -0.83 26.83 37.56
N GLY A 53 -1.00 25.88 36.63
CA GLY A 53 -2.29 25.52 36.07
C GLY A 53 -3.27 25.03 37.14
N THR A 54 -4.54 25.42 37.05
CA THR A 54 -5.54 25.09 38.06
C THR A 54 -6.77 24.41 37.49
N ALA A 55 -7.32 23.50 38.28
CA ALA A 55 -8.63 22.89 38.05
C ALA A 55 -9.40 22.76 39.36
N PHE A 56 -10.67 22.43 39.34
CA PHE A 56 -11.47 22.36 40.57
C PHE A 56 -12.54 21.28 40.50
N ILE A 57 -12.91 20.82 41.70
CA ILE A 57 -14.13 20.04 41.94
C ILE A 57 -15.04 20.80 42.89
N ARG A 58 -16.35 20.58 42.79
CA ARG A 58 -17.31 21.16 43.75
C ARG A 58 -17.85 20.06 44.65
N LEU A 59 -17.90 20.39 45.94
CA LEU A 59 -18.34 19.53 47.01
C LEU A 59 -19.60 20.06 47.65
N THR A 60 -20.58 19.19 47.90
CA THR A 60 -21.71 19.40 48.81
C THR A 60 -21.67 18.28 49.83
N VAL A 61 -21.67 18.66 51.10
CA VAL A 61 -21.60 17.73 52.24
C VAL A 61 -22.32 18.35 53.42
N ASP A 62 -23.02 17.56 54.21
CA ASP A 62 -23.89 18.00 55.30
C ASP A 62 -23.23 18.04 56.70
N HIS A 63 -21.99 17.54 56.80
CA HIS A 63 -21.18 17.55 58.01
C HIS A 63 -19.73 18.00 57.71
N GLU A 64 -18.87 17.98 58.71
CA GLU A 64 -17.43 18.20 58.49
C GLU A 64 -16.82 17.15 57.59
N TRP A 65 -15.79 17.55 56.82
CA TRP A 65 -15.18 16.72 55.80
C TRP A 65 -13.67 16.90 55.74
N TYR A 66 -13.00 15.86 55.20
CA TYR A 66 -11.56 15.82 55.00
C TYR A 66 -11.24 15.32 53.58
N LEU A 67 -10.25 15.97 52.94
CA LEU A 67 -9.64 15.49 51.69
C LEU A 67 -8.47 14.62 52.05
N VAL A 68 -8.52 13.37 51.67
CA VAL A 68 -7.50 12.37 51.99
C VAL A 68 -6.89 11.80 50.70
N SER A 69 -5.58 11.86 50.54
CA SER A 69 -4.87 11.11 49.48
C SER A 69 -5.02 9.61 49.73
N THR A 70 -5.26 8.87 48.68
CA THR A 70 -5.28 7.39 48.72
C THR A 70 -4.05 6.76 48.08
N ASP A 71 -3.14 7.57 47.55
CA ASP A 71 -1.85 7.12 47.09
C ASP A 71 -0.91 6.81 48.25
N LYS A 72 0.04 5.89 48.04
CA LYS A 72 1.01 5.48 49.07
C LYS A 72 2.12 6.52 49.28
N GLU A 73 2.36 7.37 48.29
CA GLU A 73 3.37 8.41 48.27
C GLU A 73 2.71 9.78 48.18
N GLU A 74 3.30 10.77 48.84
CA GLU A 74 2.85 12.15 48.76
C GLU A 74 3.06 12.69 47.33
N GLN A 75 2.08 13.41 46.82
CA GLN A 75 2.11 13.95 45.46
C GLN A 75 2.69 15.37 45.47
N GLU A 76 4.02 15.50 45.46
CA GLU A 76 4.73 16.80 45.53
C GLU A 76 4.40 17.76 44.39
N TRP A 77 3.90 17.25 43.27
CA TRP A 77 3.55 18.03 42.07
C TRP A 77 2.18 18.70 42.15
N LEU A 78 1.36 18.41 43.17
CA LEU A 78 -0.04 18.81 43.26
C LEU A 78 -0.36 19.39 44.61
N LYS A 79 -1.09 20.51 44.64
CA LYS A 79 -1.59 21.14 45.85
C LYS A 79 -3.09 21.37 45.74
N ALA A 80 -3.83 21.05 46.80
CA ALA A 80 -5.19 21.47 47.02
C ALA A 80 -5.23 22.73 47.90
N ASP A 81 -6.14 23.65 47.63
CA ASP A 81 -6.34 24.87 48.42
C ASP A 81 -7.07 24.60 49.72
N LEU A 82 -7.81 23.51 49.81
CA LEU A 82 -8.59 23.08 50.96
C LEU A 82 -8.39 21.58 51.20
N THR A 83 -8.06 21.21 52.44
CA THR A 83 -7.90 19.81 52.85
C THR A 83 -8.99 19.35 53.83
N HIS A 84 -9.72 20.25 54.45
CA HIS A 84 -10.85 19.97 55.36
C HIS A 84 -11.82 21.15 55.41
N GLY A 85 -12.97 20.94 56.05
CA GLY A 85 -13.95 21.99 56.27
C GLY A 85 -15.22 21.49 56.96
N VAL A 86 -16.13 22.42 57.26
CA VAL A 86 -17.45 22.14 57.85
C VAL A 86 -18.48 21.84 56.77
N ALA A 87 -19.72 21.49 57.16
CA ALA A 87 -20.85 21.33 56.27
C ALA A 87 -20.90 22.45 55.22
N THR A 88 -21.09 22.08 53.94
CA THR A 88 -20.99 23.04 52.86
C THR A 88 -21.87 22.64 51.66
N LYS A 89 -22.33 23.63 50.89
CA LYS A 89 -23.06 23.42 49.64
C LYS A 89 -22.31 24.06 48.48
N ASN A 90 -21.99 23.25 47.49
CA ASN A 90 -21.34 23.68 46.25
C ASN A 90 -19.98 24.38 46.45
N LYS A 91 -19.21 23.96 47.49
CA LYS A 91 -17.89 24.49 47.80
C LYS A 91 -16.88 24.07 46.72
N LYS A 92 -16.09 25.01 46.25
CA LYS A 92 -15.04 24.78 45.30
C LYS A 92 -13.74 24.34 46.03
N ILE A 93 -13.17 23.25 45.63
CA ILE A 93 -11.81 22.81 46.02
C ILE A 93 -10.96 22.94 44.77
N VAL A 94 -9.90 23.75 44.83
CA VAL A 94 -9.00 24.05 43.71
C VAL A 94 -7.73 23.26 43.84
N PHE A 95 -7.35 22.59 42.78
CA PHE A 95 -6.08 21.92 42.62
C PHE A 95 -5.14 22.77 41.77
N THR A 96 -3.88 22.88 42.15
CA THR A 96 -2.85 23.64 41.43
C THR A 96 -1.67 22.73 41.14
N ALA A 97 -1.20 22.72 39.90
CA ALA A 97 0.03 22.05 39.51
C ALA A 97 1.24 22.84 40.05
N LEU A 98 2.07 22.23 40.84
CA LEU A 98 3.31 22.84 41.36
C LEU A 98 4.48 22.68 40.39
N GLU A 99 4.34 21.81 39.40
CA GLU A 99 5.34 21.48 38.41
C GLU A 99 4.70 21.42 37.00
N GLU A 100 5.53 21.56 35.98
CA GLU A 100 5.16 21.26 34.60
C GLU A 100 4.75 19.79 34.44
N GLY A 101 3.80 19.54 33.53
CA GLY A 101 3.44 18.19 33.11
C GLY A 101 4.64 17.42 32.55
N LEU A 102 4.64 16.11 32.73
CA LEU A 102 5.65 15.21 32.17
C LEU A 102 5.28 14.81 30.74
N ALA A 103 6.13 14.01 30.11
CA ALA A 103 5.85 13.39 28.81
C ALA A 103 4.60 12.48 28.85
N GLU A 104 4.30 11.91 30.03
CA GLU A 104 3.10 11.12 30.27
C GLU A 104 2.18 11.82 31.26
N THR A 105 0.89 11.51 31.21
CA THR A 105 -0.07 11.98 32.22
C THR A 105 0.29 11.39 33.58
N ARG A 106 0.16 12.20 34.61
CA ARG A 106 0.27 11.71 35.99
C ARG A 106 -1.03 11.93 36.74
N THR A 107 -1.34 11.03 37.66
CA THR A 107 -2.61 11.02 38.38
C THR A 107 -2.37 10.96 39.89
N ALA A 108 -3.24 11.66 40.62
CA ALA A 108 -3.33 11.57 42.08
C ALA A 108 -4.76 11.14 42.45
N LYS A 109 -4.87 10.21 43.41
CA LYS A 109 -6.14 9.66 43.84
C LYS A 109 -6.50 10.18 45.22
N PHE A 110 -7.73 10.70 45.31
CA PHE A 110 -8.26 11.28 46.53
C PHE A 110 -9.59 10.65 46.92
N LYS A 111 -9.96 10.87 48.18
CA LYS A 111 -11.31 10.67 48.65
C LYS A 111 -11.70 11.83 49.56
N ILE A 112 -12.95 12.25 49.50
CA ILE A 112 -13.59 13.04 50.56
C ILE A 112 -14.11 12.05 51.60
N VAL A 113 -13.81 12.29 52.84
CA VAL A 113 -14.30 11.52 54.02
C VAL A 113 -15.15 12.43 54.89
N SER A 114 -16.32 11.97 55.29
CA SER A 114 -17.19 12.65 56.25
C SER A 114 -17.94 11.59 57.09
N GLY A 115 -17.65 11.52 58.35
CA GLY A 115 -18.15 10.44 59.19
C GLY A 115 -17.82 9.05 58.67
N ALA A 116 -18.85 8.20 58.58
CA ALA A 116 -18.71 6.83 58.05
C ALA A 116 -18.60 6.75 56.53
N ASN A 117 -18.84 7.84 55.78
CA ASN A 117 -18.99 7.86 54.33
C ASN A 117 -17.74 8.42 53.66
N SER A 118 -17.48 7.94 52.44
CA SER A 118 -16.41 8.50 51.61
C SER A 118 -16.76 8.47 50.11
N LYS A 119 -16.24 9.45 49.35
CA LYS A 119 -16.36 9.47 47.88
C LYS A 119 -15.01 9.71 47.25
N LYS A 120 -14.61 8.81 46.33
CA LYS A 120 -13.33 8.83 45.61
C LYS A 120 -13.43 9.65 44.35
N PHE A 121 -12.30 10.26 43.95
CA PHE A 121 -12.10 10.91 42.66
C PHE A 121 -10.60 10.94 42.31
N THR A 122 -10.30 11.30 41.06
CA THR A 122 -8.93 11.36 40.55
C THR A 122 -8.64 12.80 40.08
N VAL A 123 -7.40 13.25 40.27
CA VAL A 123 -6.86 14.46 39.64
C VAL A 123 -5.79 14.03 38.65
N THR A 124 -5.97 14.38 37.37
CA THR A 124 -5.04 14.00 36.29
C THR A 124 -4.42 15.26 35.71
N GLN A 125 -3.10 15.39 35.76
CA GLN A 125 -2.37 16.43 35.05
C GLN A 125 -2.11 15.99 33.61
N SER A 126 -2.49 16.83 32.65
CA SER A 126 -2.21 16.63 31.24
C SER A 126 -0.71 16.56 30.98
N ARG A 127 -0.33 15.76 30.02
CA ARG A 127 1.08 15.68 29.57
C ARG A 127 1.48 16.95 28.83
N LYS A 128 2.78 17.26 28.88
CA LYS A 128 3.36 18.39 28.17
C LYS A 128 3.34 18.14 26.66
N CYS A 129 2.75 19.06 25.90
CA CYS A 129 2.82 19.05 24.45
C CYS A 129 4.15 19.70 24.01
N LEU A 130 4.95 18.97 23.23
CA LEU A 130 6.12 19.53 22.56
C LEU A 130 5.65 20.25 21.29
N ILE A 131 6.13 21.48 21.07
CA ILE A 131 5.85 22.26 19.85
C ILE A 131 7.19 22.60 19.21
N LEU A 132 7.39 22.14 17.99
CA LEU A 132 8.58 22.45 17.20
C LEU A 132 8.39 23.77 16.44
N THR A 133 9.49 24.43 16.11
CA THR A 133 9.54 25.49 15.11
C THR A 133 9.86 24.89 13.74
N GLN A 134 9.59 25.62 12.66
CA GLN A 134 9.93 25.16 11.31
C GLN A 134 11.45 25.00 11.13
N ASP A 135 12.25 25.83 11.79
CA ASP A 135 13.71 25.79 11.70
C ASP A 135 14.31 24.56 12.41
N GLU A 136 13.59 23.94 13.34
CA GLU A 136 13.99 22.69 13.99
C GLU A 136 13.71 21.46 13.13
N VAL A 137 12.93 21.61 12.05
CA VAL A 137 12.56 20.51 11.15
C VAL A 137 13.44 20.56 9.91
N GLN A 138 14.24 19.51 9.72
CA GLN A 138 15.05 19.38 8.52
C GLN A 138 14.16 19.36 7.27
N ASP A 139 14.53 20.10 6.23
CA ASP A 139 13.85 20.14 4.93
C ASP A 139 12.33 20.41 5.03
N PHE A 140 11.88 21.20 6.02
CA PHE A 140 10.46 21.51 6.23
C PHE A 140 9.76 21.97 4.93
N ALA A 141 10.43 22.77 4.11
CA ALA A 141 9.90 23.26 2.83
C ALA A 141 9.78 22.17 1.75
N LYS A 142 10.40 21.00 1.94
CA LYS A 142 10.32 19.84 1.05
C LYS A 142 9.16 18.88 1.38
N TYR A 143 8.26 19.31 2.23
CA TYR A 143 7.06 18.55 2.59
C TYR A 143 5.82 19.24 2.04
N TYR A 144 4.95 18.45 1.42
CA TYR A 144 3.62 18.90 1.04
C TYR A 144 2.63 18.57 2.16
N LYS A 145 2.07 19.57 2.83
CA LYS A 145 1.01 19.35 3.80
C LYS A 145 -0.33 19.14 3.07
N PRO A 146 -0.93 17.94 3.13
CA PRO A 146 -2.22 17.68 2.49
C PRO A 146 -3.32 18.67 2.93
N LEU A 147 -4.20 19.04 2.02
CA LEU A 147 -5.30 19.99 2.31
C LEU A 147 -6.27 19.46 3.39
N GLU A 148 -6.42 18.14 3.48
CA GLU A 148 -7.25 17.51 4.51
C GLU A 148 -6.67 17.59 5.93
N PHE A 149 -5.39 18.00 6.09
CA PHE A 149 -4.73 18.11 7.40
C PHE A 149 -5.02 19.48 8.01
N ASP A 150 -6.12 19.59 8.72
CA ASP A 150 -6.58 20.81 9.42
C ASP A 150 -5.86 21.08 10.75
N PHE A 151 -4.86 20.27 11.11
CA PHE A 151 -4.09 20.35 12.34
C PHE A 151 -2.66 20.86 12.10
N ASP A 152 -2.02 21.33 13.19
CA ASP A 152 -0.61 21.76 13.18
C ASP A 152 0.32 20.57 13.40
N MET A 153 1.10 20.20 12.38
CA MET A 153 2.05 19.08 12.45
C MET A 153 3.31 19.38 13.28
N LEU A 154 3.54 20.61 13.68
CA LEU A 154 4.64 20.97 14.59
C LEU A 154 4.34 20.58 16.05
N ARG A 155 3.08 20.31 16.38
CA ARG A 155 2.64 19.87 17.70
C ARG A 155 2.79 18.36 17.86
N SER A 156 3.35 17.90 18.98
CA SER A 156 3.54 16.47 19.28
C SER A 156 2.23 15.70 19.44
N ASP A 157 1.15 16.36 19.86
CA ASP A 157 -0.16 15.77 20.10
C ASP A 157 -1.06 15.67 18.85
N SER A 158 -0.61 16.20 17.71
CA SER A 158 -1.33 16.09 16.44
C SER A 158 -1.36 14.65 15.90
N LYS A 159 -2.35 14.34 15.05
CA LYS A 159 -2.48 13.00 14.43
C LYS A 159 -1.20 12.57 13.73
N TRP A 160 -0.70 13.39 12.83
CA TRP A 160 0.61 13.29 12.22
C TRP A 160 1.46 14.46 12.70
N SER A 161 2.71 14.20 13.05
CA SER A 161 3.56 15.21 13.66
C SER A 161 5.02 15.03 13.27
N TRP A 162 5.71 16.14 13.07
CA TRP A 162 7.17 16.16 12.91
C TRP A 162 7.91 15.57 14.11
N CYS A 163 7.32 15.59 15.30
CA CYS A 163 7.86 14.90 16.47
C CYS A 163 7.94 13.38 16.27
N ARG A 164 7.10 12.84 15.39
CA ARG A 164 7.02 11.42 15.06
C ARG A 164 7.27 11.20 13.57
N SER A 165 8.44 11.60 13.13
CA SER A 165 8.89 11.43 11.75
C SER A 165 10.36 11.09 11.67
N LYS A 166 10.75 10.49 10.56
CA LYS A 166 12.13 10.33 10.13
C LYS A 166 12.18 10.47 8.62
N GLN A 167 13.29 11.00 8.10
CA GLN A 167 13.42 11.23 6.68
C GLN A 167 14.81 10.88 6.17
N THR A 168 14.87 10.63 4.88
CA THR A 168 16.07 10.47 4.07
C THR A 168 16.14 11.58 3.03
N GLU A 169 16.96 11.42 2.00
CA GLU A 169 17.10 12.43 0.94
C GLU A 169 15.77 12.65 0.20
N HIS A 170 15.01 11.59 -0.13
CA HIS A 170 13.83 11.67 -0.97
C HIS A 170 12.53 11.24 -0.29
N VAL A 171 12.59 10.64 0.90
CA VAL A 171 11.45 10.01 1.57
C VAL A 171 11.25 10.55 2.98
N ILE A 172 9.99 10.76 3.37
CA ILE A 172 9.58 11.09 4.74
C ILE A 172 8.63 10.01 5.24
N VAL A 173 8.87 9.49 6.45
CA VAL A 173 7.94 8.61 7.16
C VAL A 173 7.39 9.32 8.38
N PHE A 174 6.06 9.38 8.50
CA PHE A 174 5.34 9.76 9.70
C PHE A 174 4.70 8.52 10.33
N TRP A 175 4.64 8.45 11.66
CA TRP A 175 3.94 7.35 12.34
C TRP A 175 2.89 7.85 13.33
N ASP A 176 1.90 7.01 13.55
CA ASP A 176 0.73 7.30 14.39
C ASP A 176 1.13 7.64 15.83
N LYS A 177 0.38 8.55 16.46
CA LYS A 177 0.61 8.96 17.86
C LYS A 177 0.46 7.83 18.87
N GLN A 178 -0.18 6.73 18.53
CA GLN A 178 -0.27 5.57 19.40
C GLN A 178 1.08 4.87 19.64
N TYR A 179 2.10 5.15 18.82
CA TYR A 179 3.48 4.76 19.12
C TYR A 179 4.11 5.57 20.27
N GLY A 180 3.51 6.70 20.61
CA GLY A 180 3.97 7.67 21.60
C GLY A 180 4.11 9.07 21.00
N GLU A 181 4.15 10.08 21.87
CA GLU A 181 3.97 11.46 21.43
C GLU A 181 5.21 12.11 20.82
N TYR A 182 6.39 11.74 21.25
CA TYR A 182 7.59 12.53 20.96
C TYR A 182 8.52 11.93 19.88
N GLY A 183 8.50 10.64 19.65
CA GLY A 183 9.33 9.97 18.64
C GLY A 183 10.81 10.38 18.71
N LEU A 184 11.44 10.52 17.55
CA LEU A 184 12.87 10.86 17.45
C LEU A 184 13.20 12.30 17.87
N TYR A 185 12.27 13.24 17.73
CA TYR A 185 12.46 14.59 18.25
C TYR A 185 12.45 14.65 19.76
N GLY A 186 11.60 13.83 20.40
CA GLY A 186 11.61 13.68 21.85
C GLY A 186 12.95 13.16 22.37
N GLU A 187 13.53 12.16 21.71
CA GLU A 187 14.85 11.63 22.04
C GLU A 187 15.95 12.73 21.97
N ARG A 188 15.97 13.52 20.90
CA ARG A 188 16.89 14.65 20.77
C ARG A 188 16.75 15.70 21.87
N MET A 189 15.58 15.83 22.44
CA MET A 189 15.29 16.74 23.55
C MET A 189 15.46 16.09 24.92
N GLY A 190 15.98 14.86 25.00
CA GLY A 190 16.18 14.14 26.24
C GLY A 190 14.91 13.52 26.84
N ILE A 191 13.86 13.36 26.04
CA ILE A 191 12.60 12.70 26.39
C ILE A 191 12.69 11.22 25.93
N GLU A 192 11.98 10.31 26.61
CA GLU A 192 12.00 8.88 26.25
C GLU A 192 11.60 8.67 24.78
N ASN A 193 12.38 7.84 24.07
CA ASN A 193 12.13 7.52 22.68
C ASN A 193 10.88 6.65 22.52
N THR A 194 9.93 7.13 21.73
CA THR A 194 8.67 6.48 21.41
C THR A 194 8.52 6.32 19.88
N SER A 195 9.35 5.46 19.28
CA SER A 195 9.32 5.20 17.84
C SER A 195 8.81 3.78 17.54
N PRO A 196 8.34 3.52 16.30
CA PRO A 196 7.98 2.16 15.90
C PRO A 196 9.12 1.15 16.06
N SER A 197 10.37 1.58 15.87
CA SER A 197 11.55 0.70 16.01
C SER A 197 11.80 0.25 17.45
N THR A 198 11.35 1.02 18.44
CA THR A 198 11.47 0.70 19.88
C THR A 198 10.17 0.18 20.50
N CYS A 199 9.12 0.01 19.69
CA CYS A 199 7.81 -0.47 20.15
C CYS A 199 7.94 -1.83 20.86
N LYS A 200 7.34 -1.95 22.07
CA LYS A 200 7.35 -3.18 22.87
C LYS A 200 6.49 -4.30 22.26
N SER A 201 5.46 -3.95 21.55
CA SER A 201 4.60 -4.91 20.83
C SER A 201 5.31 -5.38 19.56
N SER A 202 5.69 -6.65 19.48
CA SER A 202 6.31 -7.22 18.28
C SER A 202 5.41 -7.10 17.03
N LYS A 203 4.09 -7.15 17.20
CA LYS A 203 3.13 -6.99 16.12
C LYS A 203 3.06 -5.56 15.56
N MET A 204 3.41 -4.56 16.38
CA MET A 204 3.37 -3.15 16.01
C MET A 204 4.77 -2.58 15.72
N LYS A 205 5.82 -3.37 15.99
CA LYS A 205 7.19 -2.93 15.78
C LYS A 205 7.52 -2.85 14.30
N VAL A 206 8.09 -1.73 13.85
CA VAL A 206 8.59 -1.55 12.49
C VAL A 206 10.00 -0.97 12.56
N ASP A 207 10.93 -1.56 11.86
CA ASP A 207 12.25 -0.98 11.66
C ASP A 207 12.14 0.18 10.66
N ILE A 208 12.15 1.41 11.17
CA ILE A 208 12.00 2.62 10.37
C ILE A 208 13.22 2.84 9.46
N ASP A 209 14.41 2.41 9.87
CA ASP A 209 15.60 2.55 9.05
C ASP A 209 15.58 1.59 7.86
N ASP A 210 15.15 0.34 8.06
CA ASP A 210 14.93 -0.60 6.96
C ASP A 210 13.83 -0.12 6.01
N LEU A 211 12.72 0.40 6.55
CA LEU A 211 11.63 0.96 5.72
C LEU A 211 12.13 2.11 4.84
N LEU A 212 12.86 3.06 5.43
CA LEU A 212 13.41 4.20 4.69
C LEU A 212 14.45 3.78 3.66
N ALA A 213 15.38 2.88 4.02
CA ALA A 213 16.43 2.40 3.11
C ALA A 213 15.85 1.69 1.89
N LYS A 214 14.82 0.85 2.08
CA LYS A 214 14.16 0.17 0.99
C LYS A 214 13.27 1.10 0.17
N ALA A 215 12.57 2.04 0.82
CA ALA A 215 11.81 3.06 0.09
C ALA A 215 12.70 3.90 -0.82
N GLU A 216 13.91 4.28 -0.37
CA GLU A 216 14.92 4.93 -1.21
C GLU A 216 15.35 4.07 -2.41
N GLN A 217 15.54 2.76 -2.19
CA GLN A 217 15.86 1.84 -3.27
C GLN A 217 14.74 1.80 -4.33
N PHE A 218 13.48 1.69 -3.89
CA PHE A 218 12.33 1.64 -4.80
C PHE A 218 12.10 3.00 -5.47
N TYR A 219 12.34 4.11 -4.76
CA TYR A 219 12.36 5.46 -5.34
C TYR A 219 13.35 5.54 -6.51
N LYS A 220 14.60 5.11 -6.31
CA LYS A 220 15.64 5.13 -7.36
C LYS A 220 15.28 4.25 -8.56
N ILE A 221 14.72 3.07 -8.34
CA ILE A 221 14.26 2.22 -9.44
C ILE A 221 13.22 2.97 -10.30
N ASN A 222 12.23 3.60 -9.67
CA ASN A 222 11.16 4.29 -10.39
C ASN A 222 11.62 5.60 -11.06
N THR A 223 12.63 6.28 -10.53
CA THR A 223 13.15 7.55 -11.08
C THR A 223 14.34 7.36 -12.02
N GLU A 224 15.28 6.49 -11.68
CA GLU A 224 16.53 6.35 -12.43
C GLU A 224 16.43 5.28 -13.53
N THR A 225 15.76 4.15 -13.25
CA THR A 225 15.67 3.01 -14.17
C THR A 225 14.41 3.09 -15.03
N LEU A 226 13.24 3.16 -14.40
CA LEU A 226 11.95 3.08 -15.08
C LEU A 226 11.44 4.43 -15.60
N LYS A 227 11.96 5.54 -15.07
CA LYS A 227 11.61 6.90 -15.49
C LYS A 227 10.12 7.25 -15.35
N PHE A 228 9.44 6.75 -14.33
CA PHE A 228 8.06 7.16 -14.03
C PHE A 228 7.98 8.63 -13.63
N SER A 229 9.00 9.13 -12.94
CA SER A 229 9.21 10.54 -12.63
C SER A 229 10.69 10.87 -12.83
N GLU A 230 11.00 12.10 -13.20
CA GLU A 230 12.37 12.54 -13.53
C GLU A 230 12.78 13.76 -12.68
N PRO A 231 13.07 13.55 -11.38
CA PRO A 231 13.56 14.63 -10.52
C PRO A 231 14.89 15.20 -11.02
N GLY A 232 15.19 16.45 -10.64
CA GLY A 232 16.38 17.17 -11.10
C GLY A 232 16.21 17.84 -12.46
N THR A 233 15.06 17.68 -13.12
CA THR A 233 14.78 18.28 -14.43
C THR A 233 13.94 19.53 -14.37
N GLY A 234 13.42 19.90 -13.19
CA GLY A 234 12.44 20.96 -12.99
C GLY A 234 11.02 20.59 -13.44
N LYS A 235 10.82 19.35 -13.91
CA LYS A 235 9.55 18.85 -14.47
C LYS A 235 8.79 17.92 -13.52
N SER A 236 9.44 17.44 -12.49
CA SER A 236 8.82 16.54 -11.51
C SER A 236 8.38 17.29 -10.27
N VAL A 237 7.25 16.85 -9.66
CA VAL A 237 6.83 17.30 -8.32
C VAL A 237 7.84 16.88 -7.25
N LEU A 238 8.65 15.86 -7.50
CA LEU A 238 9.76 15.42 -6.65
C LEU A 238 10.94 16.40 -6.62
N ASP A 239 10.98 17.41 -7.49
CA ASP A 239 11.90 18.54 -7.37
C ASP A 239 11.52 19.46 -6.20
N ASP A 240 10.22 19.51 -5.88
CA ASP A 240 9.65 20.40 -4.88
C ASP A 240 9.45 19.66 -3.53
N TYR A 241 9.01 18.41 -3.56
CA TYR A 241 8.57 17.66 -2.37
C TYR A 241 9.20 16.27 -2.29
N LYS A 242 9.39 15.79 -1.06
CA LYS A 242 9.75 14.39 -0.78
C LYS A 242 8.51 13.50 -0.83
N PHE A 243 8.72 12.24 -1.16
CA PHE A 243 7.70 11.20 -1.11
C PHE A 243 7.30 10.89 0.34
N GLU A 244 6.01 10.67 0.60
CA GLU A 244 5.43 10.59 1.93
C GLU A 244 4.95 9.17 2.28
N ILE A 245 5.30 8.69 3.47
CA ILE A 245 4.83 7.42 4.03
C ILE A 245 4.15 7.68 5.37
N TYR A 246 2.96 7.09 5.56
CA TYR A 246 2.16 7.18 6.79
C TYR A 246 1.99 5.80 7.40
N LEU A 247 2.68 5.53 8.51
CA LEU A 247 2.62 4.27 9.25
C LEU A 247 1.54 4.36 10.33
N LEU A 248 0.45 3.60 10.13
CA LEU A 248 -0.66 3.52 11.08
C LEU A 248 -0.36 2.51 12.20
N TYR A 249 -0.87 2.77 13.40
CA TYR A 249 -0.84 1.83 14.52
C TYR A 249 -2.11 0.96 14.51
N GLN A 250 -2.14 -0.06 13.67
CA GLN A 250 -3.30 -0.96 13.57
C GLN A 250 -2.87 -2.38 13.18
N SER A 251 -3.67 -3.37 13.62
CA SER A 251 -3.46 -4.79 13.29
C SER A 251 -4.10 -5.21 11.97
N GLU A 252 -5.11 -4.48 11.52
CA GLU A 252 -5.75 -4.74 10.23
C GLU A 252 -4.76 -4.46 9.10
N TRP A 253 -4.70 -5.39 8.15
CA TRP A 253 -3.80 -5.27 7.02
C TRP A 253 -4.16 -4.04 6.17
N LEU A 254 -3.18 -3.22 5.89
CA LEU A 254 -3.29 -2.07 5.01
C LEU A 254 -1.96 -1.82 4.32
N ALA A 255 -1.99 -1.81 3.00
CA ALA A 255 -0.99 -1.16 2.18
C ALA A 255 -1.73 -0.50 1.01
N THR A 256 -1.53 0.79 0.81
CA THR A 256 -2.17 1.55 -0.26
C THR A 256 -1.24 2.64 -0.75
N GLY A 257 -0.90 2.59 -2.03
CA GLY A 257 -0.15 3.62 -2.71
C GLY A 257 -1.07 4.51 -3.55
N SER A 258 -0.96 5.81 -3.38
CA SER A 258 -1.69 6.83 -4.15
C SER A 258 -1.01 8.19 -3.99
N GLY A 259 -1.71 9.23 -3.65
CA GLY A 259 -1.15 10.56 -3.36
C GLY A 259 -2.18 11.55 -2.87
N TYR A 260 -1.70 12.75 -2.60
CA TYR A 260 -2.50 13.86 -2.10
C TYR A 260 -2.62 14.99 -3.12
N ASP A 261 -3.84 15.47 -3.31
CA ASP A 261 -4.17 16.76 -3.91
C ASP A 261 -3.57 17.01 -5.31
N ASN A 262 -3.30 15.94 -6.08
CA ASN A 262 -2.54 16.00 -7.33
C ASN A 262 -1.16 16.69 -7.18
N MET A 263 -0.57 16.63 -5.98
CA MET A 263 0.67 17.30 -5.64
C MET A 263 1.83 16.34 -5.40
N ILE A 264 1.59 15.24 -4.68
CA ILE A 264 2.66 14.31 -4.30
C ILE A 264 2.11 12.89 -4.09
N GLY A 265 2.95 11.89 -4.34
CA GLY A 265 2.66 10.51 -4.01
C GLY A 265 2.76 10.23 -2.52
N ALA A 266 1.84 9.42 -2.01
CA ALA A 266 1.82 9.03 -0.62
C ALA A 266 1.47 7.54 -0.45
N LEU A 267 1.99 6.94 0.61
CA LEU A 267 1.83 5.53 0.97
C LEU A 267 1.28 5.41 2.39
N TRP A 268 0.22 4.64 2.55
CA TRP A 268 -0.35 4.29 3.87
C TRP A 268 -0.10 2.82 4.14
N VAL A 269 0.53 2.51 5.28
CA VAL A 269 0.91 1.15 5.66
C VAL A 269 0.58 0.85 7.11
N ASN A 270 0.37 -0.44 7.41
CA ASN A 270 0.34 -0.93 8.77
C ASN A 270 1.60 -1.76 9.09
N PRO A 271 1.89 -2.07 10.36
CA PRO A 271 3.12 -2.79 10.72
C PRO A 271 3.31 -4.13 10.02
N SER A 272 2.24 -4.91 9.80
CA SER A 272 2.36 -6.24 9.20
C SER A 272 2.86 -6.22 7.75
N THR A 273 2.66 -5.12 7.01
CA THR A 273 3.17 -4.96 5.65
C THR A 273 4.64 -4.53 5.60
N CYS A 274 5.18 -4.15 6.75
CA CYS A 274 6.58 -3.78 6.95
C CYS A 274 7.38 -4.85 7.73
N GLN A 275 6.88 -6.09 7.83
CA GLN A 275 7.51 -7.17 8.61
C GLN A 275 7.64 -8.47 7.78
N PRO A 276 8.61 -8.56 6.87
CA PRO A 276 9.64 -7.58 6.49
C PRO A 276 9.12 -6.56 5.46
N VAL A 277 9.85 -5.46 5.28
CA VAL A 277 9.67 -4.57 4.14
C VAL A 277 10.12 -5.31 2.88
N GLY A 278 9.22 -5.47 1.91
CA GLY A 278 9.47 -6.31 0.73
C GLY A 278 8.66 -5.88 -0.50
N SER A 279 8.30 -6.86 -1.32
CA SER A 279 7.60 -6.64 -2.59
C SER A 279 6.25 -5.93 -2.45
N THR A 280 5.54 -6.10 -1.33
CA THR A 280 4.30 -5.35 -1.05
C THR A 280 4.56 -3.85 -1.01
N ILE A 281 5.57 -3.39 -0.25
CA ILE A 281 5.91 -1.97 -0.17
C ILE A 281 6.43 -1.45 -1.51
N ALA A 282 7.20 -2.24 -2.25
CA ALA A 282 7.66 -1.89 -3.59
C ALA A 282 6.49 -1.71 -4.57
N HIS A 283 5.47 -2.57 -4.47
CA HIS A 283 4.23 -2.51 -5.26
C HIS A 283 3.46 -1.22 -4.98
N GLU A 284 3.23 -0.90 -3.72
CA GLU A 284 2.48 0.30 -3.33
C GLU A 284 3.23 1.59 -3.69
N ILE A 285 4.57 1.59 -3.58
CA ILE A 285 5.39 2.68 -4.09
C ILE A 285 5.22 2.80 -5.62
N GLY A 286 5.10 1.68 -6.34
CA GLY A 286 4.75 1.68 -7.75
C GLY A 286 3.49 2.49 -8.05
N HIS A 287 2.41 2.27 -7.31
CA HIS A 287 1.16 3.04 -7.45
C HIS A 287 1.37 4.53 -7.22
N THR A 288 2.20 4.93 -6.26
CA THR A 288 2.47 6.36 -6.03
C THR A 288 3.15 7.00 -7.23
N PHE A 289 4.07 6.28 -7.88
CA PHE A 289 4.73 6.76 -9.10
C PHE A 289 3.79 6.81 -10.31
N GLN A 290 2.86 5.87 -10.43
CA GLN A 290 1.78 5.94 -11.41
C GLN A 290 0.91 7.19 -11.19
N TYR A 291 0.54 7.49 -9.95
CA TYR A 291 -0.18 8.70 -9.58
C TYR A 291 0.62 9.97 -9.93
N MET A 292 1.92 10.00 -9.63
CA MET A 292 2.77 11.16 -9.86
C MET A 292 2.99 11.48 -11.33
N THR A 293 2.74 10.55 -12.27
CA THR A 293 2.76 10.88 -13.71
C THR A 293 1.77 11.99 -14.06
N PHE A 294 0.61 12.00 -13.41
CA PHE A 294 -0.38 13.07 -13.58
C PHE A 294 0.05 14.35 -12.87
N CYS A 295 0.62 14.27 -11.67
CA CYS A 295 1.13 15.43 -10.93
C CYS A 295 2.23 16.14 -11.73
N ASP A 296 3.17 15.39 -12.29
CA ASP A 296 4.25 15.90 -13.14
C ASP A 296 3.70 16.55 -14.41
N TRP A 297 2.68 15.93 -15.02
CA TRP A 297 2.01 16.53 -16.17
C TRP A 297 1.39 17.89 -15.82
N LEU A 298 0.67 18.03 -14.69
CA LEU A 298 0.11 19.30 -14.24
C LEU A 298 1.18 20.37 -14.05
N LYS A 299 2.32 19.99 -13.45
CA LYS A 299 3.47 20.89 -13.29
C LYS A 299 3.99 21.36 -14.65
N ASN A 300 4.13 20.44 -15.61
CA ASN A 300 4.64 20.73 -16.96
C ASN A 300 3.66 21.56 -17.80
N GLN A 301 2.34 21.49 -17.53
CA GLN A 301 1.34 22.39 -18.13
C GLN A 301 1.36 23.80 -17.52
N GLY A 302 2.23 24.05 -16.52
CA GLY A 302 2.29 25.33 -15.83
C GLY A 302 1.10 25.61 -14.93
N ILE A 303 0.33 24.56 -14.53
CA ILE A 303 -0.78 24.73 -13.60
C ILE A 303 -0.25 25.11 -12.23
N PRO A 304 -0.65 26.29 -11.68
CA PRO A 304 -0.20 26.72 -10.36
C PRO A 304 -0.53 25.69 -9.28
N ALA A 305 0.37 25.50 -8.31
CA ALA A 305 0.20 24.51 -7.23
C ALA A 305 -1.17 24.61 -6.53
N ALA A 306 -1.63 25.81 -6.22
CA ALA A 306 -2.92 26.05 -5.57
C ALA A 306 -4.15 25.62 -6.42
N GLN A 307 -3.99 25.40 -7.72
CA GLN A 307 -5.08 24.99 -8.62
C GLN A 307 -5.07 23.49 -8.90
N ARG A 308 -3.92 22.81 -8.75
CA ARG A 308 -3.76 21.38 -9.08
C ARG A 308 -4.75 20.47 -8.36
N PRO A 309 -5.07 20.68 -7.06
CA PRO A 309 -6.04 19.84 -6.34
C PRO A 309 -7.42 19.77 -6.99
N TYR A 310 -7.79 20.80 -7.74
CA TYR A 310 -9.12 20.94 -8.33
C TYR A 310 -9.19 20.56 -9.82
N VAL A 311 -8.07 20.13 -10.41
CA VAL A 311 -8.04 19.71 -11.80
C VAL A 311 -8.67 18.33 -11.95
N ASN A 312 -9.61 18.20 -12.90
CA ASN A 312 -10.20 16.92 -13.21
C ASN A 312 -9.15 16.01 -13.85
N THR A 313 -8.89 14.87 -13.22
CA THR A 313 -7.92 13.90 -13.67
C THR A 313 -8.19 13.33 -15.09
N ASN A 314 -9.43 13.41 -15.61
CA ASN A 314 -9.74 13.02 -17.00
C ASN A 314 -9.14 13.95 -18.07
N GLN A 315 -8.52 15.06 -17.67
CA GLN A 315 -7.90 16.02 -18.60
C GLN A 315 -6.43 15.72 -18.92
N GLY A 316 -5.82 14.75 -18.23
CA GLY A 316 -4.40 14.44 -18.36
C GLY A 316 -4.13 12.94 -18.54
N PRO A 317 -2.85 12.57 -18.59
CA PRO A 317 -2.42 11.19 -18.77
C PRO A 317 -2.75 10.30 -17.58
N GLY A 318 -2.54 9.00 -17.76
CA GLY A 318 -2.87 7.96 -16.79
C GLY A 318 -4.31 7.43 -17.00
N TRP A 319 -4.54 6.22 -16.52
CA TRP A 319 -5.85 5.59 -16.51
C TRP A 319 -6.47 5.73 -15.13
N ARG A 320 -7.80 5.79 -15.04
CA ARG A 320 -8.46 5.97 -13.76
C ARG A 320 -8.47 4.67 -12.99
N TYR A 321 -8.06 4.76 -11.73
CA TYR A 321 -8.26 3.69 -10.76
C TYR A 321 -9.64 3.91 -10.11
N GLY A 322 -10.48 2.89 -10.16
CA GLY A 322 -11.82 2.95 -9.58
C GLY A 322 -12.85 2.18 -10.40
N PHE A 323 -13.98 1.90 -9.79
CA PHE A 323 -15.12 1.25 -10.41
C PHE A 323 -16.00 2.31 -11.04
N GLY A 324 -16.14 2.34 -12.35
CA GLY A 324 -16.95 3.34 -13.00
C GLY A 324 -17.33 3.00 -14.42
N GLN A 325 -18.57 3.33 -14.80
CA GLN A 325 -19.16 2.99 -16.09
C GLN A 325 -18.57 3.75 -17.29
N ASN A 326 -17.79 4.81 -17.06
CA ASN A 326 -17.28 5.70 -18.09
C ASN A 326 -15.74 5.77 -18.11
N GLY A 327 -15.06 4.91 -17.36
CA GLY A 327 -13.61 4.87 -17.34
C GLY A 327 -13.05 3.97 -18.43
N ALA A 328 -11.98 4.39 -19.06
CA ALA A 328 -11.09 3.47 -19.72
C ALA A 328 -10.52 2.53 -18.65
N GLY A 329 -10.74 1.23 -18.79
CA GLY A 329 -10.41 0.21 -17.81
C GLY A 329 -8.95 0.24 -17.38
N GLY A 330 -8.68 0.70 -16.16
CA GLY A 330 -7.35 0.86 -15.63
C GLY A 330 -7.02 0.04 -14.40
N ASN A 331 -8.00 -0.44 -13.64
CA ASN A 331 -7.76 -1.15 -12.38
C ASN A 331 -6.76 -2.30 -12.53
N CYS A 332 -7.03 -3.21 -13.45
CA CYS A 332 -6.16 -4.34 -13.72
C CYS A 332 -4.75 -3.85 -14.07
N PHE A 333 -4.64 -2.84 -14.94
CA PHE A 333 -3.34 -2.33 -15.39
C PHE A 333 -2.55 -1.61 -14.30
N TRP A 334 -3.23 -0.90 -13.40
CA TRP A 334 -2.58 -0.31 -12.23
C TRP A 334 -1.88 -1.39 -11.41
N GLU A 335 -2.59 -2.46 -11.10
CA GLU A 335 -2.08 -3.57 -10.31
C GLU A 335 -0.98 -4.36 -11.02
N GLN A 336 -1.17 -4.68 -12.30
CA GLN A 336 -0.16 -5.35 -13.12
C GLN A 336 1.14 -4.55 -13.20
N CYS A 337 1.03 -3.24 -13.42
CA CYS A 337 2.17 -2.36 -13.54
C CYS A 337 2.91 -2.22 -12.19
N ALA A 338 2.18 -2.09 -11.06
CA ALA A 338 2.78 -2.05 -9.74
C ALA A 338 3.49 -3.38 -9.38
N GLN A 339 2.91 -4.52 -9.75
CA GLN A 339 3.59 -5.82 -9.63
C GLN A 339 4.87 -5.85 -10.45
N TRP A 340 4.82 -5.43 -11.72
CA TRP A 340 6.00 -5.37 -12.57
C TRP A 340 7.07 -4.42 -11.99
N GLN A 341 6.69 -3.24 -11.46
CA GLN A 341 7.60 -2.31 -10.79
C GLN A 341 8.25 -2.96 -9.55
N SER A 342 7.49 -3.67 -8.75
CA SER A 342 7.96 -4.42 -7.58
C SER A 342 8.98 -5.50 -7.98
N PHE A 343 8.68 -6.24 -9.04
CA PHE A 343 9.53 -7.35 -9.53
C PHE A 343 10.82 -6.88 -10.23
N GLN A 344 11.02 -5.58 -10.41
CA GLN A 344 12.35 -5.09 -10.79
C GLN A 344 13.40 -5.39 -9.71
N THR A 345 13.00 -5.41 -8.44
CA THR A 345 13.84 -5.84 -7.31
C THR A 345 13.70 -7.33 -7.01
N TYR A 346 12.49 -7.87 -7.09
CA TYR A 346 12.13 -9.21 -6.62
C TYR A 346 11.75 -10.14 -7.78
N LYS A 347 12.61 -10.26 -8.81
CA LYS A 347 12.30 -11.00 -10.06
C LYS A 347 11.92 -12.47 -9.85
N ASP A 348 12.49 -13.15 -8.86
CA ASP A 348 12.13 -14.53 -8.56
C ASP A 348 10.69 -14.64 -8.03
N GLU A 349 10.21 -13.65 -7.26
CA GLU A 349 8.85 -13.65 -6.73
C GLU A 349 7.79 -13.63 -7.84
N ALA A 350 8.10 -13.09 -9.03
CA ALA A 350 7.21 -13.16 -10.19
C ALA A 350 6.85 -14.59 -10.60
N PHE A 351 7.66 -15.58 -10.24
CA PHE A 351 7.46 -16.98 -10.58
C PHE A 351 7.12 -17.84 -9.35
N GLU A 352 7.26 -17.34 -8.14
CA GLU A 352 7.15 -18.09 -6.90
C GLU A 352 5.86 -17.80 -6.13
N ASN A 353 5.16 -16.71 -6.46
CA ASN A 353 3.92 -16.33 -5.80
C ASN A 353 2.66 -16.97 -6.44
N TYR A 354 1.52 -16.85 -5.75
CA TYR A 354 0.26 -17.42 -6.23
C TYR A 354 -0.26 -16.79 -7.53
N ASN A 355 0.12 -15.53 -7.83
CA ASN A 355 -0.28 -14.85 -9.06
C ASN A 355 0.30 -15.54 -10.29
N PHE A 356 1.51 -16.12 -10.20
CA PHE A 356 2.08 -16.90 -11.30
C PHE A 356 1.22 -18.13 -11.65
N SER A 357 0.73 -18.84 -10.65
CA SER A 357 -0.19 -19.97 -10.87
C SER A 357 -1.52 -19.50 -11.48
N ALA A 358 -2.05 -18.36 -11.01
CA ALA A 358 -3.26 -17.75 -11.58
C ALA A 358 -3.04 -17.36 -13.05
N PHE A 359 -1.94 -16.68 -13.37
CA PHE A 359 -1.55 -16.38 -14.74
C PHE A 359 -1.53 -17.62 -15.63
N CYS A 360 -0.78 -18.65 -15.23
CA CYS A 360 -0.66 -19.89 -16.01
C CYS A 360 -1.98 -20.59 -16.31
N SER A 361 -2.97 -20.43 -15.44
CA SER A 361 -4.31 -21.06 -15.60
C SER A 361 -5.32 -20.20 -16.35
N GLN A 362 -5.04 -18.91 -16.55
CA GLN A 362 -6.02 -17.91 -17.03
C GLN A 362 -5.57 -17.12 -18.26
N THR A 363 -4.58 -17.61 -19.01
CA THR A 363 -4.07 -16.96 -20.22
C THR A 363 -5.13 -16.77 -21.31
N HIS A 364 -6.24 -17.51 -21.26
CA HIS A 364 -7.36 -17.38 -22.20
C HIS A 364 -8.22 -16.11 -21.99
N LEU A 365 -8.04 -15.43 -20.86
CA LEU A 365 -8.72 -14.18 -20.56
C LEU A 365 -7.99 -12.99 -21.19
N HIS A 366 -8.69 -11.88 -21.39
CA HIS A 366 -8.12 -10.64 -21.89
C HIS A 366 -6.94 -10.19 -21.02
N VAL A 367 -5.89 -9.60 -21.62
CA VAL A 367 -4.71 -9.12 -20.87
C VAL A 367 -5.04 -8.06 -19.81
N LEU A 368 -6.19 -7.40 -19.93
CA LEU A 368 -6.71 -6.45 -18.94
C LEU A 368 -7.88 -7.01 -18.12
N HIS A 369 -8.05 -8.35 -18.06
CA HIS A 369 -9.15 -8.96 -17.32
C HIS A 369 -8.96 -8.82 -15.82
N GLU A 370 -10.03 -8.45 -15.10
CA GLU A 370 -10.02 -8.19 -13.66
C GLU A 370 -9.86 -9.44 -12.79
N THR A 371 -10.22 -10.62 -13.29
CA THR A 371 -10.12 -11.87 -12.50
C THR A 371 -8.68 -12.25 -12.17
N PRO A 372 -7.72 -12.25 -13.13
CA PRO A 372 -6.32 -12.43 -12.78
C PRO A 372 -5.62 -11.09 -12.54
N ARG A 373 -6.33 -10.05 -12.12
CA ARG A 373 -5.88 -8.66 -11.96
C ARG A 373 -4.38 -8.50 -11.71
N TYR A 374 -3.91 -9.05 -10.58
CA TYR A 374 -2.51 -8.99 -10.17
C TYR A 374 -1.58 -9.91 -10.94
N ALA A 375 -2.09 -10.82 -11.77
CA ALA A 375 -1.32 -11.90 -12.37
C ALA A 375 -0.84 -11.62 -13.80
N ASN A 376 -1.46 -10.68 -14.51
CA ASN A 376 -1.15 -10.41 -15.94
C ASN A 376 0.07 -9.49 -16.16
N TYR A 377 1.01 -9.44 -15.22
CA TYR A 377 2.19 -8.58 -15.30
C TYR A 377 3.20 -9.02 -16.38
N PHE A 378 3.08 -10.19 -16.99
CA PHE A 378 3.98 -10.62 -18.07
C PHE A 378 3.83 -9.79 -19.34
N ILE A 379 2.65 -9.19 -19.60
CA ILE A 379 2.45 -8.28 -20.73
C ILE A 379 3.32 -7.01 -20.59
N GLN A 380 3.60 -6.57 -19.36
CA GLN A 380 4.47 -5.41 -19.08
C GLN A 380 5.90 -5.70 -19.53
N TRP A 381 6.43 -6.88 -19.20
CA TRP A 381 7.76 -7.30 -19.67
C TRP A 381 7.79 -7.47 -21.18
N TRP A 382 6.72 -8.00 -21.79
CA TRP A 382 6.63 -8.12 -23.23
C TRP A 382 6.73 -6.76 -23.93
N TRP A 383 5.96 -5.79 -23.48
CA TRP A 383 5.98 -4.46 -24.09
C TRP A 383 7.34 -3.77 -23.94
N CYS A 384 8.03 -3.92 -22.81
CA CYS A 384 9.40 -3.43 -22.66
C CYS A 384 10.39 -4.19 -23.57
N HIS A 385 10.30 -5.52 -23.63
CA HIS A 385 11.15 -6.36 -24.47
C HIS A 385 10.95 -6.06 -25.95
N ASN A 386 9.71 -6.01 -26.41
CA ASN A 386 9.38 -5.75 -27.83
C ASN A 386 9.87 -4.38 -28.33
N ASN A 387 9.95 -3.41 -27.40
CA ASN A 387 10.49 -2.08 -27.68
C ASN A 387 11.99 -1.93 -27.37
N ASN A 388 12.63 -2.94 -26.81
CA ASN A 388 13.99 -2.86 -26.29
C ASN A 388 14.18 -1.61 -25.39
N ASP A 389 13.20 -1.35 -24.53
CA ASP A 389 13.11 -0.12 -23.73
C ASP A 389 12.40 -0.37 -22.41
N ILE A 390 13.17 -0.46 -21.32
CA ILE A 390 12.63 -0.64 -19.96
C ILE A 390 11.78 0.55 -19.50
N THR A 391 11.92 1.72 -20.12
CA THR A 391 11.14 2.91 -19.81
C THR A 391 9.82 2.99 -20.59
N PHE A 392 9.52 1.98 -21.41
CA PHE A 392 8.35 2.04 -22.29
C PHE A 392 7.03 2.17 -21.52
N LEU A 393 6.89 1.49 -20.41
CA LEU A 393 5.67 1.60 -19.59
C LEU A 393 5.48 3.00 -19.01
N SER A 394 6.54 3.63 -18.53
CA SER A 394 6.44 5.01 -18.05
C SER A 394 6.11 5.99 -19.19
N LYS A 395 6.56 5.70 -20.41
CA LYS A 395 6.14 6.45 -21.61
C LYS A 395 4.65 6.25 -21.89
N MET A 396 4.14 5.03 -21.77
CA MET A 396 2.70 4.76 -21.89
C MET A 396 1.89 5.57 -20.87
N TRP A 397 2.28 5.54 -19.59
CA TRP A 397 1.62 6.30 -18.52
C TRP A 397 1.58 7.80 -18.83
N ARG A 398 2.70 8.39 -19.24
CA ARG A 398 2.81 9.83 -19.54
C ARG A 398 2.13 10.26 -20.85
N ASN A 399 1.89 9.34 -21.78
CA ASN A 399 1.34 9.66 -23.09
C ASN A 399 -0.06 9.09 -23.33
N SER A 400 -0.66 8.41 -22.33
CA SER A 400 -2.04 7.94 -22.44
C SER A 400 -3.02 9.11 -22.60
N GLN A 401 -4.12 8.87 -23.29
CA GLN A 401 -5.13 9.88 -23.61
C GLN A 401 -6.51 9.35 -23.22
N TYR A 402 -7.30 10.15 -22.52
CA TYR A 402 -8.69 9.78 -22.26
C TYR A 402 -9.50 9.80 -23.57
N PRO A 403 -10.34 8.81 -23.89
CA PRO A 403 -10.75 7.64 -23.08
C PRO A 403 -10.05 6.32 -23.49
N GLU A 404 -8.80 6.34 -23.92
CA GLU A 404 -8.03 5.13 -24.25
C GLU A 404 -7.95 4.17 -23.07
N ASP A 405 -7.93 2.86 -23.35
CA ASP A 405 -7.40 1.88 -22.42
C ASP A 405 -5.88 1.65 -22.67
N PRO A 406 -5.18 0.89 -21.83
CA PRO A 406 -3.75 0.62 -22.03
C PRO A 406 -3.41 0.00 -23.40
N CYS A 407 -4.25 -0.87 -23.94
CA CYS A 407 -4.02 -1.47 -25.26
C CYS A 407 -4.20 -0.45 -26.39
N ASP A 408 -5.21 0.44 -26.30
CA ASP A 408 -5.37 1.55 -27.26
C ASP A 408 -4.13 2.46 -27.25
N THR A 409 -3.64 2.82 -26.03
CA THR A 409 -2.43 3.63 -25.90
C THR A 409 -1.22 2.93 -26.49
N TYR A 410 -1.07 1.61 -26.24
CA TYR A 410 0.00 0.82 -26.82
C TYR A 410 -0.05 0.82 -28.35
N MET A 411 -1.22 0.50 -28.95
CA MET A 411 -1.40 0.52 -30.40
C MET A 411 -1.02 1.88 -31.00
N ARG A 412 -1.49 2.98 -30.39
CA ARG A 412 -1.18 4.32 -30.89
C ARG A 412 0.32 4.65 -30.79
N LEU A 413 1.00 4.30 -29.70
CA LEU A 413 2.44 4.59 -29.54
C LEU A 413 3.32 3.75 -30.47
N MET A 414 2.85 2.56 -30.82
CA MET A 414 3.51 1.66 -31.77
C MET A 414 3.15 1.90 -33.23
N ASP A 415 2.21 2.80 -33.52
CA ASP A 415 1.61 2.98 -34.85
C ASP A 415 1.04 1.65 -35.41
N TYR A 416 0.42 0.86 -34.53
CA TYR A 416 -0.19 -0.42 -34.89
C TYR A 416 -1.66 -0.25 -35.26
N ASP A 417 -2.06 -0.84 -36.38
CA ASP A 417 -3.45 -1.20 -36.59
C ASP A 417 -3.82 -2.45 -35.78
N VAL A 418 -5.09 -2.85 -35.81
CA VAL A 418 -5.56 -4.03 -35.05
C VAL A 418 -4.90 -5.32 -35.52
N ALA A 419 -4.53 -5.43 -36.81
CA ALA A 419 -3.88 -6.63 -37.33
C ALA A 419 -2.45 -6.75 -36.78
N ALA A 420 -1.66 -5.69 -36.78
CA ALA A 420 -0.33 -5.64 -36.21
C ALA A 420 -0.36 -5.87 -34.69
N PHE A 421 -1.33 -5.29 -33.98
CA PHE A 421 -1.54 -5.54 -32.55
C PHE A 421 -1.87 -7.01 -32.27
N ASN A 422 -2.73 -7.63 -33.04
CA ASN A 422 -3.05 -9.06 -32.89
C ASN A 422 -1.83 -9.96 -33.14
N ASP A 423 -0.97 -9.61 -34.09
CA ASP A 423 0.30 -10.32 -34.33
C ASP A 423 1.24 -10.16 -33.12
N ASP A 424 1.29 -8.98 -32.53
CA ASP A 424 2.10 -8.70 -31.35
C ASP A 424 1.59 -9.46 -30.10
N ILE A 425 0.29 -9.55 -29.90
CA ILE A 425 -0.32 -10.36 -28.84
C ILE A 425 0.00 -11.86 -29.02
N TRP A 426 0.02 -12.35 -30.27
CA TRP A 426 0.46 -13.73 -30.49
C TRP A 426 1.94 -13.93 -30.15
N LYS A 427 2.81 -12.99 -30.51
CA LYS A 427 4.23 -13.02 -30.12
C LYS A 427 4.37 -13.04 -28.61
N TYR A 428 3.65 -12.18 -27.89
CA TYR A 428 3.59 -12.20 -26.44
C TYR A 428 3.25 -13.59 -25.89
N ALA A 429 2.14 -14.18 -26.37
CA ALA A 429 1.71 -15.50 -25.94
C ALA A 429 2.75 -16.59 -26.25
N ALA A 430 3.39 -16.51 -27.41
CA ALA A 430 4.45 -17.43 -27.83
C ALA A 430 5.70 -17.31 -26.94
N HIS A 431 6.14 -16.08 -26.58
CA HIS A 431 7.28 -15.84 -25.71
C HIS A 431 7.01 -16.27 -24.26
N CYS A 432 5.75 -16.24 -23.82
CA CYS A 432 5.36 -16.78 -22.50
C CYS A 432 5.57 -18.31 -22.38
N MET A 433 5.67 -19.06 -23.48
CA MET A 433 5.93 -20.50 -23.41
C MET A 433 7.33 -20.81 -22.84
N THR A 434 8.26 -19.94 -23.10
CA THR A 434 9.68 -20.09 -22.69
C THR A 434 10.16 -18.93 -21.83
N PHE A 435 9.28 -17.96 -21.51
CA PHE A 435 9.63 -16.70 -20.83
C PHE A 435 10.80 -15.98 -21.49
N ASP A 436 10.85 -16.06 -22.82
CA ASP A 436 11.93 -15.48 -23.64
C ASP A 436 11.76 -13.96 -23.79
N MET A 437 11.93 -13.27 -22.67
CA MET A 437 11.91 -11.82 -22.52
C MET A 437 13.14 -11.41 -21.71
N ASP A 438 13.90 -10.42 -22.19
CA ASP A 438 15.27 -10.13 -21.73
C ASP A 438 15.40 -9.99 -20.21
N GLU A 439 14.46 -9.29 -19.57
CA GLU A 439 14.53 -9.01 -18.14
C GLU A 439 14.33 -10.24 -17.25
N ILE A 440 13.55 -11.23 -17.72
CA ILE A 440 13.08 -12.38 -16.91
C ILE A 440 13.52 -13.74 -17.47
N ARG A 441 14.21 -13.78 -18.62
CA ARG A 441 14.63 -15.02 -19.26
C ARG A 441 15.33 -15.97 -18.28
N THR A 442 16.29 -15.49 -17.53
CA THR A 442 17.04 -16.31 -16.57
C THR A 442 16.16 -16.89 -15.46
N ASN A 443 15.24 -16.09 -14.92
CA ASN A 443 14.32 -16.52 -13.86
C ASN A 443 13.25 -17.47 -14.39
N GLY A 444 12.75 -17.23 -15.61
CA GLY A 444 11.68 -18.00 -16.24
C GLY A 444 12.10 -19.37 -16.77
N HIS A 445 13.33 -19.52 -17.24
CA HIS A 445 13.81 -20.77 -17.89
C HIS A 445 13.62 -22.02 -17.02
N LYS A 446 13.74 -21.91 -15.70
CA LYS A 446 13.54 -23.04 -14.76
C LYS A 446 12.10 -23.58 -14.74
N TYR A 447 11.14 -22.83 -15.30
CA TYR A 447 9.72 -23.19 -15.34
C TYR A 447 9.24 -23.70 -16.71
N ILE A 448 10.08 -23.69 -17.74
CA ILE A 448 9.74 -24.16 -19.09
C ILE A 448 9.27 -25.62 -19.04
N GLY A 449 8.10 -25.87 -19.63
CA GLY A 449 7.48 -27.20 -19.66
C GLY A 449 6.94 -27.72 -18.33
N LYS A 450 7.05 -26.94 -17.24
CA LYS A 450 6.61 -27.32 -15.88
C LYS A 450 5.33 -26.63 -15.42
N THR A 451 4.80 -25.71 -16.20
CA THR A 451 3.64 -24.88 -15.84
C THR A 451 2.38 -25.32 -16.58
N ALA A 452 1.22 -24.94 -16.03
CA ALA A 452 -0.08 -25.18 -16.66
C ALA A 452 -0.35 -24.28 -17.89
N ILE A 453 0.48 -23.28 -18.16
CA ILE A 453 0.30 -22.34 -19.28
C ILE A 453 0.15 -23.03 -20.64
N ALA A 454 0.81 -24.16 -20.78
CA ALA A 454 0.85 -24.97 -22.00
C ALA A 454 -0.15 -26.14 -22.01
N SER A 455 -1.19 -26.11 -21.16
CA SER A 455 -2.09 -27.24 -20.94
C SER A 455 -3.55 -26.84 -21.14
N SER A 456 -3.85 -26.06 -22.17
CA SER A 456 -5.23 -25.72 -22.49
C SER A 456 -6.05 -26.97 -22.75
N ALA A 457 -7.24 -27.04 -22.13
CA ALA A 457 -8.13 -28.19 -22.25
C ALA A 457 -8.68 -28.33 -23.67
N ILE A 458 -8.25 -29.36 -24.38
CA ILE A 458 -8.61 -29.68 -25.75
C ILE A 458 -9.14 -31.12 -25.81
N THR A 459 -10.17 -31.34 -26.58
CA THR A 459 -10.84 -32.63 -26.69
C THR A 459 -11.03 -33.00 -28.16
N GLY A 460 -10.78 -34.27 -28.49
CA GLY A 460 -11.14 -34.82 -29.78
C GLY A 460 -12.66 -34.83 -29.96
N VAL A 461 -13.15 -34.29 -31.07
CA VAL A 461 -14.60 -34.16 -31.34
C VAL A 461 -15.08 -34.90 -32.55
N ASP A 462 -14.19 -35.23 -33.48
CA ASP A 462 -14.42 -36.07 -34.64
C ASP A 462 -13.10 -36.64 -35.10
N THR A 463 -13.08 -37.45 -36.12
CA THR A 463 -11.99 -38.32 -36.51
C THR A 463 -10.60 -37.73 -36.48
N ASP A 464 -10.43 -36.43 -36.69
CA ASP A 464 -9.10 -35.77 -36.67
C ASP A 464 -9.11 -34.36 -36.06
N TRP A 465 -10.28 -33.91 -35.57
CA TRP A 465 -10.41 -32.55 -35.04
C TRP A 465 -10.27 -32.51 -33.52
N TRP A 466 -9.60 -31.48 -33.03
CA TRP A 466 -9.40 -31.16 -31.62
C TRP A 466 -9.99 -29.81 -31.31
N ARG A 467 -10.89 -29.74 -30.34
CA ARG A 467 -11.64 -28.52 -29.99
C ARG A 467 -11.26 -28.02 -28.61
N ILE A 468 -11.05 -26.68 -28.48
CA ILE A 468 -10.89 -26.04 -27.19
C ILE A 468 -12.18 -26.18 -26.35
N SER A 469 -12.07 -26.30 -25.02
CA SER A 469 -13.23 -26.28 -24.14
C SER A 469 -13.87 -24.89 -24.08
N ALA A 470 -15.19 -24.83 -23.88
CA ALA A 470 -15.93 -23.56 -23.77
C ALA A 470 -15.38 -22.67 -22.64
N SER A 471 -14.97 -23.27 -21.52
CA SER A 471 -14.41 -22.56 -20.38
C SER A 471 -12.98 -22.06 -20.58
N LYS A 472 -12.37 -22.39 -21.73
CA LYS A 472 -11.02 -21.98 -22.11
C LYS A 472 -10.97 -21.32 -23.48
N ALA A 473 -12.12 -21.08 -24.10
CA ALA A 473 -12.18 -20.32 -25.34
C ALA A 473 -11.58 -18.92 -25.09
N PRO A 474 -10.65 -18.45 -25.94
CA PRO A 474 -9.92 -17.22 -25.68
C PRO A 474 -10.81 -15.98 -25.90
N GLU A 475 -10.68 -14.99 -25.01
CA GLU A 475 -11.18 -13.64 -25.20
C GLU A 475 -10.34 -12.90 -26.25
N SER A 476 -10.73 -11.68 -26.63
CA SER A 476 -9.82 -10.76 -27.35
C SER A 476 -8.53 -10.63 -26.54
N THR A 477 -7.37 -10.75 -27.18
CA THR A 477 -6.02 -10.79 -26.54
C THR A 477 -5.72 -11.98 -25.64
N GLY A 478 -6.72 -12.82 -25.34
CA GLY A 478 -6.52 -14.07 -24.61
C GLY A 478 -5.84 -15.14 -25.46
N SER A 479 -5.14 -16.08 -24.83
CA SER A 479 -4.38 -17.11 -25.51
C SER A 479 -4.61 -18.53 -24.96
N ASN A 480 -4.45 -19.50 -25.83
CA ASN A 480 -4.34 -20.91 -25.50
C ASN A 480 -3.00 -21.47 -25.97
N ALA A 481 -2.41 -22.37 -25.22
CA ALA A 481 -1.29 -23.16 -25.67
C ALA A 481 -1.57 -24.64 -25.43
N VAL A 482 -1.35 -25.45 -26.44
CA VAL A 482 -1.51 -26.90 -26.38
C VAL A 482 -0.14 -27.55 -26.55
N ARG A 483 0.30 -28.31 -25.56
CA ARG A 483 1.52 -29.09 -25.69
C ARG A 483 1.32 -30.21 -26.71
N MET A 484 2.25 -30.36 -27.63
CA MET A 484 2.21 -31.33 -28.72
C MET A 484 3.25 -32.44 -28.54
N THR A 485 3.08 -33.58 -29.19
CA THR A 485 4.16 -34.54 -29.41
C THR A 485 5.23 -33.89 -30.27
N VAL A 486 6.51 -34.28 -30.08
CA VAL A 486 7.64 -33.63 -30.73
C VAL A 486 8.22 -34.55 -31.82
N PRO A 487 7.85 -34.40 -33.09
CA PRO A 487 8.45 -35.11 -34.21
C PRO A 487 9.72 -34.36 -34.68
N LYS A 488 10.83 -34.71 -34.07
CA LYS A 488 12.11 -34.02 -34.25
C LYS A 488 12.63 -34.10 -35.69
N GLY A 489 12.88 -32.96 -36.31
CA GLY A 489 13.39 -32.88 -37.69
C GLY A 489 12.33 -33.20 -38.75
N GLU A 490 11.05 -33.23 -38.38
CA GLU A 490 9.93 -33.48 -39.30
C GLU A 490 9.06 -32.24 -39.45
N THR A 491 8.30 -32.20 -40.56
CA THR A 491 7.32 -31.16 -40.79
C THR A 491 5.97 -31.55 -40.16
N VAL A 492 5.44 -30.66 -39.34
CA VAL A 492 4.07 -30.77 -38.81
C VAL A 492 3.16 -29.81 -39.56
N LYS A 493 1.88 -30.19 -39.64
CA LYS A 493 0.87 -29.37 -40.29
C LYS A 493 -0.31 -29.13 -39.37
N VAL A 494 -1.00 -28.00 -39.59
CA VAL A 494 -2.22 -27.66 -38.87
C VAL A 494 -3.23 -26.99 -39.81
N THR A 495 -4.50 -27.35 -39.65
CA THR A 495 -5.63 -26.59 -40.20
C THR A 495 -6.48 -26.12 -39.03
N LEU A 496 -6.70 -24.80 -38.90
CA LEU A 496 -7.50 -24.19 -37.85
C LEU A 496 -8.86 -23.76 -38.42
N GLN A 497 -9.90 -23.98 -37.63
CA GLN A 497 -11.25 -23.51 -37.92
C GLN A 497 -11.82 -22.79 -36.69
N GLY A 498 -12.32 -21.59 -36.91
CA GLY A 498 -13.10 -20.84 -35.93
C GLY A 498 -14.51 -21.40 -35.80
N LEU A 499 -15.06 -21.34 -34.58
CA LEU A 499 -16.42 -21.82 -34.33
C LEU A 499 -17.39 -20.65 -34.17
N SER A 500 -18.41 -20.62 -35.02
CA SER A 500 -19.49 -19.61 -34.99
C SER A 500 -20.49 -19.84 -33.84
N GLN A 501 -20.49 -21.04 -33.25
CA GLN A 501 -21.37 -21.43 -32.16
C GLN A 501 -20.64 -22.43 -31.24
N MET A 502 -20.85 -22.27 -29.96
CA MET A 502 -20.35 -23.22 -28.96
C MET A 502 -21.21 -23.17 -27.70
N THR A 503 -21.75 -24.30 -27.26
CA THR A 503 -22.51 -24.40 -26.01
C THR A 503 -21.60 -24.12 -24.81
N GLY A 504 -22.04 -23.28 -23.88
CA GLY A 504 -21.33 -22.97 -22.63
C GLY A 504 -20.42 -21.73 -22.68
N CYS A 505 -20.41 -21.00 -23.80
CA CYS A 505 -19.76 -19.68 -23.90
C CYS A 505 -20.51 -18.77 -24.86
N ILE A 506 -20.18 -17.48 -24.84
CA ILE A 506 -20.75 -16.47 -25.74
C ILE A 506 -19.74 -16.21 -26.85
N VAL A 507 -20.03 -16.73 -28.03
CA VAL A 507 -19.17 -16.53 -29.19
C VAL A 507 -19.33 -15.09 -29.71
N GLY A 508 -18.22 -14.45 -30.00
CA GLY A 508 -18.18 -13.08 -30.52
C GLY A 508 -18.86 -12.95 -31.88
N PRO A 509 -19.22 -11.70 -32.29
CA PRO A 509 -19.81 -11.42 -33.58
C PRO A 509 -18.95 -11.93 -34.72
N GLN A 510 -19.55 -12.69 -35.66
CA GLN A 510 -18.81 -13.41 -36.69
C GLN A 510 -18.17 -12.45 -37.74
N GLU A 511 -18.71 -11.26 -37.91
CA GLU A 511 -18.11 -10.22 -38.74
C GLU A 511 -16.75 -9.70 -38.24
N PHE A 512 -16.46 -9.92 -36.97
CA PHE A 512 -15.16 -9.57 -36.36
C PHE A 512 -14.29 -10.79 -36.03
N ALA A 513 -14.77 -12.00 -36.32
CA ALA A 513 -14.05 -13.23 -35.95
C ALA A 513 -12.64 -13.26 -36.53
N GLY A 514 -11.70 -13.61 -35.69
CA GLY A 514 -10.30 -13.72 -36.09
C GLY A 514 -9.45 -14.44 -35.04
N TRP A 515 -8.39 -15.05 -35.50
CA TRP A 515 -7.41 -15.75 -34.69
C TRP A 515 -6.01 -15.44 -35.19
N ARG A 516 -5.01 -15.58 -34.29
CA ARG A 516 -3.61 -15.76 -34.64
C ARG A 516 -3.14 -17.08 -34.05
N TYR A 517 -2.40 -17.85 -34.83
CA TYR A 517 -1.93 -19.14 -34.38
C TYR A 517 -0.58 -19.54 -35.00
N GLY A 518 0.10 -20.48 -34.35
CA GLY A 518 1.40 -20.98 -34.82
C GLY A 518 2.01 -21.95 -33.83
N PHE A 519 3.21 -22.44 -34.14
CA PHE A 519 3.98 -23.34 -33.29
C PHE A 519 5.14 -22.63 -32.61
N VAL A 520 5.48 -23.13 -31.41
CA VAL A 520 6.64 -22.72 -30.63
C VAL A 520 7.42 -23.97 -30.25
N SER A 521 8.70 -24.04 -30.59
CA SER A 521 9.61 -25.13 -30.21
C SER A 521 10.67 -24.60 -29.24
N TYR A 522 10.83 -25.25 -28.08
CA TYR A 522 11.98 -25.04 -27.21
C TYR A 522 13.00 -26.14 -27.45
N ASN A 523 14.25 -25.74 -27.67
CA ASN A 523 15.33 -26.60 -28.14
C ASN A 523 16.29 -26.99 -27.00
N THR A 524 16.97 -28.11 -27.12
CA THR A 524 17.93 -28.61 -26.12
C THR A 524 19.15 -27.73 -25.90
N ASP A 525 19.44 -26.82 -26.82
CA ASP A 525 20.49 -25.81 -26.72
C ASP A 525 20.04 -24.53 -26.01
N GLY A 526 18.76 -24.50 -25.53
CA GLY A 526 18.19 -23.36 -24.83
C GLY A 526 17.57 -22.30 -25.74
N THR A 527 17.59 -22.51 -27.06
CA THR A 527 16.95 -21.58 -28.01
C THR A 527 15.46 -21.86 -28.19
N THR A 528 14.71 -20.85 -28.60
CA THR A 528 13.30 -20.97 -28.99
C THR A 528 13.15 -20.72 -30.50
N THR A 529 12.40 -21.57 -31.18
CA THR A 529 12.05 -21.40 -32.61
C THR A 529 10.54 -21.19 -32.74
N TYR A 530 10.17 -20.18 -33.49
CA TYR A 530 8.78 -19.80 -33.73
C TYR A 530 8.42 -20.08 -35.20
N SER A 531 7.19 -20.54 -35.47
CA SER A 531 6.64 -20.55 -36.83
C SER A 531 6.32 -19.13 -37.31
N ASP A 532 5.91 -19.00 -38.58
CA ASP A 532 5.15 -17.84 -39.02
C ASP A 532 3.86 -17.69 -38.20
N ILE A 533 3.31 -16.47 -38.17
CA ILE A 533 2.02 -16.17 -37.57
C ILE A 533 0.93 -16.35 -38.61
N TRP A 534 0.03 -17.28 -38.39
CA TRP A 534 -1.06 -17.56 -39.32
C TRP A 534 -2.39 -17.00 -38.82
N SER A 535 -3.23 -16.61 -39.78
CA SER A 535 -4.60 -16.13 -39.52
C SER A 535 -5.66 -16.79 -40.42
N ALA A 536 -5.22 -17.54 -41.43
CA ALA A 536 -6.12 -18.18 -42.38
C ALA A 536 -6.91 -19.32 -41.70
N GLN A 537 -8.21 -19.37 -41.95
CA GLN A 537 -9.05 -20.50 -41.57
C GLN A 537 -9.19 -21.49 -42.72
N ASP A 538 -9.42 -22.76 -42.39
CA ASP A 538 -9.61 -23.85 -43.36
C ASP A 538 -8.45 -24.01 -44.38
N ALA A 539 -7.29 -23.47 -44.05
CA ALA A 539 -6.08 -23.60 -44.85
C ALA A 539 -5.01 -24.36 -44.07
N GLU A 540 -4.32 -25.29 -44.75
CA GLU A 540 -3.23 -26.05 -44.15
C GLU A 540 -1.98 -25.16 -44.04
N GLN A 541 -1.39 -25.08 -42.84
CA GLN A 541 -0.13 -24.41 -42.55
C GLN A 541 0.89 -25.45 -42.07
N SER A 542 2.16 -25.18 -42.27
CA SER A 542 3.22 -26.13 -41.94
C SER A 542 4.37 -25.49 -41.16
N PHE A 543 4.99 -26.28 -40.28
CA PHE A 543 6.15 -25.88 -39.50
C PHE A 543 7.19 -27.02 -39.48
N GLU A 544 8.43 -26.70 -39.76
CA GLU A 544 9.55 -27.64 -39.65
C GLU A 544 10.05 -27.65 -38.21
N VAL A 545 9.83 -28.75 -37.49
CA VAL A 545 10.22 -28.92 -36.11
C VAL A 545 11.73 -29.11 -36.00
N PRO A 546 12.49 -28.29 -35.26
CA PRO A 546 13.92 -28.45 -35.11
C PRO A 546 14.31 -29.86 -34.64
N ALA A 547 15.41 -30.41 -35.20
CA ALA A 547 15.90 -31.73 -34.83
C ALA A 547 16.30 -31.84 -33.35
N ASN A 548 16.66 -30.73 -32.71
CA ASN A 548 17.01 -30.62 -31.30
C ASN A 548 15.83 -30.15 -30.43
N SER A 549 14.59 -30.14 -30.94
CA SER A 549 13.41 -29.74 -30.19
C SER A 549 13.21 -30.63 -28.95
N GLN A 550 12.96 -29.99 -27.80
CA GLN A 550 12.64 -30.64 -26.53
C GLN A 550 11.14 -30.56 -26.22
N TYR A 551 10.53 -29.41 -26.49
CA TYR A 551 9.10 -29.15 -26.32
C TYR A 551 8.53 -28.50 -27.58
N LEU A 552 7.30 -28.83 -27.88
CA LEU A 552 6.52 -28.22 -28.97
C LEU A 552 5.14 -27.82 -28.43
N TRP A 553 4.73 -26.59 -28.71
CA TRP A 553 3.40 -26.08 -28.38
C TRP A 553 2.73 -25.52 -29.63
N PHE A 554 1.42 -25.70 -29.70
CA PHE A 554 0.54 -24.99 -30.63
C PHE A 554 -0.13 -23.85 -29.86
N VAL A 555 0.07 -22.60 -30.29
CA VAL A 555 -0.39 -21.40 -29.61
C VAL A 555 -1.44 -20.69 -30.47
N VAL A 556 -2.59 -20.34 -29.87
CA VAL A 556 -3.70 -19.67 -30.53
C VAL A 556 -4.14 -18.47 -29.67
N THR A 557 -4.35 -17.30 -30.27
CA THR A 557 -4.94 -16.14 -29.62
C THR A 557 -6.29 -15.77 -30.21
N GLY A 558 -7.21 -15.26 -29.37
CA GLY A 558 -8.40 -14.57 -29.82
C GLY A 558 -8.01 -13.21 -30.41
N ALA A 559 -8.14 -13.06 -31.72
CA ALA A 559 -7.61 -11.94 -32.47
C ALA A 559 -8.68 -11.34 -33.42
N PRO A 560 -9.78 -10.80 -32.87
CA PRO A 560 -10.84 -10.23 -33.70
C PRO A 560 -10.32 -9.05 -34.55
N THR A 561 -10.92 -8.85 -35.70
CA THR A 561 -10.54 -7.79 -36.66
C THR A 561 -10.85 -6.37 -36.18
N LYS A 562 -11.59 -6.26 -35.06
CA LYS A 562 -11.84 -5.02 -34.32
C LYS A 562 -11.36 -5.21 -32.89
N TYR A 563 -10.56 -4.29 -32.35
CA TYR A 563 -10.19 -4.34 -30.95
C TYR A 563 -11.43 -4.23 -30.05
N ILE A 564 -11.57 -5.18 -29.14
CA ILE A 564 -12.68 -5.24 -28.19
C ILE A 564 -12.10 -5.00 -26.80
N ARG A 565 -12.40 -3.83 -26.25
CA ARG A 565 -11.99 -3.46 -24.88
C ARG A 565 -12.63 -4.40 -23.87
N HIS A 566 -11.87 -4.78 -22.87
CA HIS A 566 -12.43 -5.48 -21.71
C HIS A 566 -13.35 -4.54 -20.93
N PRO A 567 -14.54 -5.01 -20.49
CA PRO A 567 -15.40 -4.23 -19.62
C PRO A 567 -14.69 -3.85 -18.34
N TRP A 568 -15.01 -2.67 -17.82
CA TRP A 568 -14.47 -2.19 -16.56
C TRP A 568 -15.10 -2.93 -15.38
N GLY A 569 -14.31 -3.72 -14.67
CA GLY A 569 -14.77 -4.56 -13.58
C GLY A 569 -15.49 -5.85 -14.03
N ASN A 570 -15.39 -6.89 -13.25
CA ASN A 570 -16.07 -8.17 -13.53
C ASN A 570 -17.58 -8.09 -13.32
N ASP A 571 -18.06 -7.02 -12.70
CA ASP A 571 -19.39 -6.93 -12.11
C ASP A 571 -20.40 -6.13 -12.94
N ASP A 572 -20.01 -5.64 -14.12
CA ASP A 572 -20.97 -4.91 -14.97
C ASP A 572 -22.03 -5.83 -15.61
N GLY A 573 -21.99 -7.13 -15.30
CA GLY A 573 -22.96 -8.11 -15.79
C GLY A 573 -23.01 -8.24 -17.33
N LYS A 574 -22.04 -7.64 -18.03
CA LYS A 574 -21.95 -7.75 -19.49
C LYS A 574 -21.25 -9.04 -19.87
N PRO A 575 -21.87 -9.84 -20.71
CA PRO A 575 -21.27 -11.07 -21.20
C PRO A 575 -20.01 -10.75 -22.02
N ILE A 576 -18.92 -11.44 -21.74
CA ILE A 576 -17.67 -11.32 -22.47
C ILE A 576 -17.68 -12.29 -23.64
N SER A 577 -17.38 -11.76 -24.83
CA SER A 577 -17.26 -12.56 -26.05
C SER A 577 -15.94 -13.32 -26.09
N VAL A 578 -16.01 -14.59 -26.51
CA VAL A 578 -14.86 -15.45 -26.73
C VAL A 578 -14.78 -15.92 -28.18
N TRP A 579 -13.61 -16.40 -28.58
CA TRP A 579 -13.29 -16.81 -29.95
C TRP A 579 -12.89 -18.29 -29.97
N PRO A 580 -13.87 -19.23 -29.81
CA PRO A 580 -13.60 -20.66 -29.76
C PRO A 580 -13.11 -21.18 -31.09
N TRP A 581 -12.28 -22.21 -31.04
CA TRP A 581 -11.63 -22.80 -32.20
C TRP A 581 -11.52 -24.32 -32.10
N GLN A 582 -11.30 -24.95 -33.24
CA GLN A 582 -10.86 -26.32 -33.38
C GLN A 582 -9.71 -26.41 -34.39
N ALA A 583 -8.88 -27.44 -34.26
CA ALA A 583 -7.77 -27.65 -35.18
C ALA A 583 -7.61 -29.14 -35.51
N LYS A 584 -7.12 -29.39 -36.71
CA LYS A 584 -6.66 -30.69 -37.18
C LYS A 584 -5.16 -30.63 -37.35
N PHE A 585 -4.47 -31.68 -36.89
CA PHE A 585 -3.01 -31.78 -36.98
C PHE A 585 -2.60 -32.98 -37.82
N ASP A 586 -1.50 -32.82 -38.59
CA ASP A 586 -0.80 -33.88 -39.29
C ASP A 586 0.68 -33.87 -38.88
N GLY A 587 1.29 -35.05 -38.72
CA GLY A 587 2.67 -35.20 -38.22
C GLY A 587 2.84 -34.99 -36.71
N THR A 588 1.83 -34.50 -35.99
CA THR A 588 1.83 -34.32 -34.53
C THR A 588 0.43 -34.47 -33.94
N LYS A 589 0.33 -34.55 -32.61
CA LYS A 589 -0.96 -34.55 -31.89
C LYS A 589 -0.77 -33.95 -30.48
N PRO A 590 -1.85 -33.57 -29.80
CA PRO A 590 -1.78 -33.15 -28.40
C PRO A 590 -1.09 -34.20 -27.53
N TYR A 591 -0.14 -33.73 -26.72
CA TYR A 591 0.68 -34.60 -25.88
C TYR A 591 -0.18 -35.36 -24.85
N GLY A 592 0.04 -36.66 -24.75
CA GLY A 592 -0.71 -37.52 -23.82
C GLY A 592 -2.13 -37.90 -24.28
N LYS A 593 -2.47 -37.61 -25.54
CA LYS A 593 -3.76 -37.95 -26.15
C LYS A 593 -3.61 -39.05 -27.21
#